data_5b69ca937e7b482d27c6e43d4ff190ba
#
_entry.id   5b69ca937e7b482d27c6e43d4ff190ba
#
_cell.length_a   1.000
_cell.length_b   1.000
_cell.length_c   1.000
_cell.angle_alpha   90.00
_cell.angle_beta   90.00
_cell.angle_gamma   90.00
#
_symmetry.space_group_name_H-M   'P 1'
#
loop_
_entity.id
_entity.type
_entity.pdbx_description
1 polymer ?
#
loop_
_entity_poly.entity_id
_entity_poly.type
_entity_poly.pdbx_seq_one_letter_code
_entity_poly.pdbx_strand_id
1 'polypeptide(L)'
;MAQGNFVWQRGDITGDIYFDHIRPREGEPIPFVRLYLMVDGTREARPVKGLRVMVYGGLAELVYGHVQKGSRIGVEGHIQLRYRPNNPTPVFEIVAERVEFLRNIDFERGSQVIAEMRKRGGGKDLTEAELDAFARALHLDGGDLDDGAAE
;
A
#
# COMPACT_ATOMS: atom_id res chain seq x y z
N MET A 1 -9.26 -0.85 14.08
CA MET A 1 -9.79 -1.77 13.08
C MET A 1 -11.24 -2.12 13.42
N ALA A 2 -12.11 -2.16 12.42
CA ALA A 2 -13.49 -2.54 12.61
C ALA A 2 -13.60 -4.04 12.94
N GLN A 3 -14.41 -4.37 13.94
CA GLN A 3 -14.66 -5.76 14.31
C GLN A 3 -15.35 -6.49 13.16
N GLY A 4 -14.88 -7.70 12.87
CA GLY A 4 -15.46 -8.52 11.83
C GLY A 4 -15.15 -8.07 10.40
N ASN A 5 -14.27 -7.09 10.25
CA ASN A 5 -13.88 -6.59 8.93
C ASN A 5 -12.36 -6.56 8.83
N PHE A 6 -11.81 -7.71 8.54
CA PHE A 6 -10.37 -7.90 8.41
C PHE A 6 -10.09 -8.62 7.11
N VAL A 7 -9.10 -8.11 6.36
CA VAL A 7 -8.69 -8.70 5.08
C VAL A 7 -7.18 -8.74 5.03
N TRP A 8 -6.64 -9.86 4.57
CA TRP A 8 -5.23 -9.98 4.24
C TRP A 8 -5.14 -10.58 2.84
N GLN A 9 -4.44 -9.89 1.93
CA GLN A 9 -4.31 -10.33 0.56
C GLN A 9 -2.88 -10.14 0.08
N ARG A 10 -2.46 -11.04 -0.78
CA ARG A 10 -1.14 -11.00 -1.41
C ARG A 10 -1.33 -11.03 -2.91
N GLY A 11 -0.55 -10.26 -3.63
CA GLY A 11 -0.65 -10.23 -5.08
C GLY A 11 0.37 -9.31 -5.71
N ASP A 12 0.28 -9.22 -7.02
CA ASP A 12 1.15 -8.36 -7.83
C ASP A 12 0.43 -7.08 -8.20
N ILE A 13 1.14 -5.97 -8.14
CA ILE A 13 0.57 -4.68 -8.54
C ILE A 13 0.42 -4.63 -10.05
N THR A 14 -0.80 -4.35 -10.52
CA THR A 14 -1.13 -4.23 -11.93
C THR A 14 -1.47 -2.78 -12.26
N GLY A 15 -1.12 -2.37 -13.46
CA GLY A 15 -1.43 -1.02 -13.91
C GLY A 15 -0.65 0.05 -13.18
N ASP A 16 -1.06 1.28 -13.38
CA ASP A 16 -0.38 2.45 -12.84
C ASP A 16 -0.75 2.67 -11.37
N ILE A 17 0.23 3.15 -10.62
CA ILE A 17 0.06 3.52 -9.23
C ILE A 17 -0.23 5.01 -9.19
N TYR A 18 -1.33 5.39 -8.56
CA TYR A 18 -1.72 6.78 -8.48
C TYR A 18 -1.41 7.32 -7.09
N PHE A 19 -0.68 8.44 -7.04
CA PHE A 19 -0.33 9.12 -5.79
C PHE A 19 -0.83 10.55 -5.87
N ASP A 20 -1.51 11.01 -4.81
CA ASP A 20 -1.96 12.39 -4.71
C ASP A 20 -2.21 12.70 -3.23
N HIS A 21 -2.79 13.85 -2.98
CA HIS A 21 -3.11 14.33 -1.64
C HIS A 21 -4.58 14.69 -1.54
N ILE A 22 -5.19 14.31 -0.43
CA ILE A 22 -6.50 14.82 -0.04
C ILE A 22 -6.26 16.16 0.65
N ARG A 23 -6.97 17.20 0.24
CA ARG A 23 -6.83 18.53 0.79
C ARG A 23 -8.07 18.88 1.61
N PRO A 24 -8.05 18.60 2.94
CA PRO A 24 -9.18 18.95 3.79
C PRO A 24 -9.30 20.46 3.94
N ARG A 25 -10.48 20.92 4.35
CA ARG A 25 -10.70 22.36 4.61
C ARG A 25 -9.75 22.86 5.70
N GLU A 26 -9.57 22.06 6.71
CA GLU A 26 -8.68 22.36 7.82
C GLU A 26 -7.67 21.25 7.96
N GLY A 27 -6.45 21.63 8.28
CA GLY A 27 -5.37 20.66 8.42
C GLY A 27 -4.52 20.54 7.18
N GLU A 28 -3.54 19.69 7.27
CA GLU A 28 -2.57 19.49 6.21
C GLU A 28 -3.06 18.50 5.17
N PRO A 29 -2.54 18.60 3.95
CA PRO A 29 -2.83 17.61 2.93
C PRO A 29 -2.45 16.21 3.41
N ILE A 30 -3.28 15.24 3.09
CA ILE A 30 -3.08 13.84 3.47
C ILE A 30 -2.69 13.07 2.23
N PRO A 31 -1.49 12.50 2.17
CA PRO A 31 -1.08 11.72 1.02
C PRO A 31 -1.90 10.44 0.91
N PHE A 32 -2.14 10.01 -0.31
CA PHE A 32 -2.78 8.71 -0.52
C PHE A 32 -2.26 8.05 -1.78
N VAL A 33 -2.35 6.74 -1.80
CA VAL A 33 -1.99 5.91 -2.95
C VAL A 33 -3.20 5.05 -3.30
N ARG A 34 -3.50 4.97 -4.58
CA ARG A 34 -4.44 4.01 -5.13
C ARG A 34 -3.68 3.06 -6.03
N LEU A 35 -3.81 1.79 -5.77
CA LEU A 35 -3.21 0.77 -6.60
C LEU A 35 -4.15 -0.41 -6.76
N TYR A 36 -3.82 -1.31 -7.65
CA TYR A 36 -4.62 -2.49 -7.92
C TYR A 36 -3.76 -3.74 -7.80
N LEU A 37 -4.27 -4.74 -7.10
CA LEU A 37 -3.59 -6.01 -6.91
C LEU A 37 -4.28 -7.11 -7.68
N MET A 38 -3.50 -7.85 -8.43
CA MET A 38 -3.94 -9.14 -8.93
C MET A 38 -3.67 -10.13 -7.82
N VAL A 39 -4.70 -10.41 -7.02
CA VAL A 39 -4.54 -11.26 -5.84
C VAL A 39 -4.31 -12.70 -6.22
N ASP A 40 -3.59 -13.42 -5.36
CA ASP A 40 -3.32 -14.84 -5.58
C ASP A 40 -4.62 -15.63 -5.68
N GLY A 41 -4.63 -16.59 -6.58
CA GLY A 41 -5.82 -17.39 -6.78
C GLY A 41 -6.86 -16.80 -7.72
N THR A 42 -6.62 -15.58 -8.22
CA THR A 42 -7.52 -14.97 -9.20
C THR A 42 -7.58 -15.83 -10.47
N ARG A 43 -8.78 -16.14 -10.89
CA ARG A 43 -9.02 -16.83 -12.16
C ARG A 43 -9.70 -15.85 -13.09
N GLU A 44 -9.13 -15.67 -14.26
CA GLU A 44 -9.66 -14.71 -15.21
C GLU A 44 -9.82 -15.34 -16.59
N ALA A 45 -11.00 -15.19 -17.14
CA ALA A 45 -11.26 -15.59 -18.51
C ALA A 45 -10.92 -14.47 -19.48
N ARG A 46 -10.72 -13.27 -18.95
CA ARG A 46 -10.36 -12.07 -19.69
C ARG A 46 -9.67 -11.09 -18.74
N PRO A 47 -8.97 -10.09 -19.27
CA PRO A 47 -8.22 -9.14 -18.43
C PRO A 47 -9.12 -8.49 -17.38
N VAL A 48 -8.63 -8.45 -16.14
CA VAL A 48 -9.28 -7.75 -15.04
C VAL A 48 -8.30 -6.74 -14.48
N LYS A 49 -8.84 -5.66 -13.93
CA LYS A 49 -8.03 -4.58 -13.40
C LYS A 49 -7.33 -4.94 -12.10
N GLY A 50 -7.94 -5.82 -11.34
CA GLY A 50 -7.44 -6.21 -10.04
C GLY A 50 -8.26 -5.63 -8.90
N LEU A 51 -7.85 -5.95 -7.69
CA LEU A 51 -8.49 -5.51 -6.47
C LEU A 51 -7.98 -4.12 -6.10
N ARG A 52 -8.89 -3.18 -5.90
CA ARG A 52 -8.53 -1.80 -5.57
C ARG A 52 -8.06 -1.71 -4.12
N VAL A 53 -6.91 -1.08 -3.94
CA VAL A 53 -6.32 -0.86 -2.62
C VAL A 53 -6.04 0.62 -2.43
N MET A 54 -6.49 1.15 -1.30
CA MET A 54 -6.23 2.54 -0.91
C MET A 54 -5.30 2.55 0.30
N VAL A 55 -4.30 3.42 0.24
CA VAL A 55 -3.35 3.61 1.34
C VAL A 55 -3.31 5.10 1.65
N TYR A 56 -3.38 5.46 2.92
CA TYR A 56 -3.43 6.85 3.35
C TYR A 56 -2.29 7.20 4.29
N GLY A 57 -1.95 8.49 4.36
CA GLY A 57 -1.02 9.02 5.32
C GLY A 57 0.44 8.64 5.05
N GLY A 58 1.21 8.56 6.11
CA GLY A 58 2.63 8.22 6.01
C GLY A 58 2.88 6.87 5.36
N LEU A 59 1.98 5.92 5.60
CA LEU A 59 2.07 4.61 4.94
C LEU A 59 1.99 4.75 3.42
N ALA A 60 1.17 5.68 2.92
CA ALA A 60 1.08 5.92 1.49
C ALA A 60 2.41 6.40 0.90
N GLU A 61 3.10 7.30 1.59
CA GLU A 61 4.41 7.77 1.16
C GLU A 61 5.43 6.63 1.13
N LEU A 62 5.41 5.79 2.16
CA LEU A 62 6.31 4.63 2.22
C LEU A 62 6.02 3.66 1.09
N VAL A 63 4.76 3.34 0.88
CA VAL A 63 4.37 2.40 -0.19
C VAL A 63 4.77 2.97 -1.54
N TYR A 64 4.44 4.22 -1.80
CA TYR A 64 4.75 4.83 -3.10
C TYR A 64 6.24 4.87 -3.36
N GLY A 65 7.04 5.08 -2.32
CA GLY A 65 8.49 5.10 -2.45
C GLY A 65 9.12 3.75 -2.73
N HIS A 66 8.45 2.66 -2.38
CA HIS A 66 9.02 1.32 -2.47
C HIS A 66 8.50 0.50 -3.65
N VAL A 67 7.28 0.75 -4.11
CA VAL A 67 6.64 -0.13 -5.09
C VAL A 67 6.64 0.46 -6.49
N GLN A 68 6.44 -0.42 -7.43
CA GLN A 68 6.30 -0.09 -8.84
C GLN A 68 5.35 -1.11 -9.46
N LYS A 69 4.93 -0.85 -10.69
CA LYS A 69 4.12 -1.81 -11.43
C LYS A 69 4.85 -3.14 -11.48
N GLY A 70 4.17 -4.20 -11.11
CA GLY A 70 4.77 -5.53 -11.05
C GLY A 70 5.35 -5.90 -9.70
N SER A 71 5.40 -4.98 -8.75
CA SER A 71 5.82 -5.31 -7.38
C SER A 71 4.84 -6.28 -6.74
N ARG A 72 5.38 -7.20 -5.95
CA ARG A 72 4.58 -8.12 -5.17
C ARG A 72 4.51 -7.65 -3.74
N ILE A 73 3.29 -7.50 -3.22
CA ILE A 73 3.06 -7.04 -1.85
C ILE A 73 1.97 -7.85 -1.17
N GLY A 74 1.99 -7.81 0.16
CA GLY A 74 0.88 -8.27 0.98
C GLY A 74 0.23 -7.07 1.62
N VAL A 75 -1.09 -7.07 1.70
CA VAL A 75 -1.86 -5.96 2.28
C VAL A 75 -2.77 -6.51 3.36
N GLU A 76 -2.70 -5.91 4.52
CA GLU A 76 -3.59 -6.19 5.63
C GLU A 76 -4.43 -4.93 5.89
N GLY A 77 -5.72 -5.10 6.01
CA GLY A 77 -6.61 -3.98 6.24
C GLY A 77 -8.06 -4.38 6.35
N HIS A 78 -8.94 -3.51 5.90
CA HIS A 78 -10.37 -3.76 5.95
C HIS A 78 -11.02 -3.36 4.64
N ILE A 79 -12.21 -3.92 4.39
CA ILE A 79 -13.01 -3.61 3.20
C ILE A 79 -13.83 -2.37 3.46
N GLN A 80 -13.91 -1.50 2.47
CA GLN A 80 -14.74 -0.32 2.48
C GLN A 80 -15.55 -0.24 1.20
N LEU A 81 -16.81 0.13 1.32
CA LEU A 81 -17.64 0.39 0.15
C LEU A 81 -17.68 1.90 -0.07
N ARG A 82 -17.44 2.31 -1.30
CA ARG A 82 -17.47 3.72 -1.68
C ARG A 82 -18.56 3.93 -2.71
N TYR A 83 -19.46 4.84 -2.41
CA TYR A 83 -20.53 5.21 -3.33
C TYR A 83 -20.13 6.44 -4.13
N ARG A 84 -20.49 6.44 -5.39
CA ARG A 84 -20.28 7.60 -6.27
C ARG A 84 -21.61 8.26 -6.55
N PRO A 85 -21.65 9.62 -6.69
CA PRO A 85 -22.91 10.33 -6.87
C PRO A 85 -23.76 9.84 -8.05
N ASN A 86 -23.12 9.45 -9.14
CA ASN A 86 -23.83 9.08 -10.36
C ASN A 86 -23.79 7.59 -10.66
N ASN A 87 -23.40 6.78 -9.70
CA ASN A 87 -23.33 5.34 -9.89
C ASN A 87 -23.94 4.62 -8.70
N PRO A 88 -25.06 3.90 -8.90
CA PRO A 88 -25.73 3.20 -7.80
C PRO A 88 -24.93 2.00 -7.28
N THR A 89 -23.97 1.49 -8.08
CA THR A 89 -23.17 0.36 -7.65
C THR A 89 -21.97 0.84 -6.87
N PRO A 90 -21.82 0.43 -5.59
CA PRO A 90 -20.66 0.85 -4.82
C PRO A 90 -19.37 0.23 -5.35
N VAL A 91 -18.29 0.96 -5.21
CA VAL A 91 -16.95 0.43 -5.47
C VAL A 91 -16.45 -0.18 -4.17
N PHE A 92 -15.94 -1.37 -4.27
CA PHE A 92 -15.42 -2.12 -3.17
C PHE A 92 -13.89 -1.97 -3.19
N GLU A 93 -13.32 -1.63 -2.05
CA GLU A 93 -11.87 -1.44 -1.96
C GLU A 93 -11.34 -1.90 -0.61
N ILE A 94 -10.05 -2.20 -0.56
CA ILE A 94 -9.36 -2.47 0.68
C ILE A 94 -8.67 -1.17 1.11
N VAL A 95 -8.85 -0.80 2.37
CA VAL A 95 -8.08 0.27 3.00
C VAL A 95 -6.92 -0.41 3.73
N ALA A 96 -5.71 -0.12 3.32
CA ALA A 96 -4.52 -0.77 3.87
C ALA A 96 -4.16 -0.19 5.23
N GLU A 97 -3.89 -1.07 6.17
CA GLU A 97 -3.39 -0.72 7.50
C GLU A 97 -1.94 -1.14 7.66
N ARG A 98 -1.55 -2.21 6.96
CA ARG A 98 -0.17 -2.69 6.91
C ARG A 98 0.14 -3.19 5.51
N VAL A 99 1.37 -3.01 5.09
CA VAL A 99 1.84 -3.49 3.79
C VAL A 99 3.15 -4.23 4.00
N GLU A 100 3.24 -5.40 3.37
CA GLU A 100 4.43 -6.23 3.38
C GLU A 100 5.04 -6.17 1.97
N PHE A 101 6.33 -5.88 1.87
CA PHE A 101 7.01 -5.81 0.59
C PHE A 101 7.70 -7.14 0.30
N LEU A 102 7.36 -7.77 -0.81
CA LEU A 102 7.75 -9.14 -1.07
C LEU A 102 8.72 -9.30 -2.23
N ARG A 103 8.47 -8.66 -3.37
CA ARG A 103 9.29 -8.84 -4.54
C ARG A 103 9.23 -7.62 -5.45
N ASN A 104 10.33 -7.38 -6.15
CA ASN A 104 10.45 -6.28 -7.12
C ASN A 104 10.21 -4.93 -6.45
N ILE A 105 10.93 -4.69 -5.37
CA ILE A 105 10.80 -3.50 -4.53
C ILE A 105 12.02 -2.62 -4.73
N ASP A 106 11.77 -1.32 -4.84
CA ASP A 106 12.83 -0.32 -4.98
C ASP A 106 13.28 0.13 -3.59
N PHE A 107 14.20 -0.63 -3.01
CA PHE A 107 14.69 -0.32 -1.67
C PHE A 107 15.54 0.94 -1.62
N GLU A 108 16.18 1.29 -2.73
CA GLU A 108 16.97 2.52 -2.78
C GLU A 108 16.08 3.75 -2.68
N ARG A 109 15.06 3.82 -3.51
CA ARG A 109 14.09 4.91 -3.45
C ARG A 109 13.34 4.91 -2.13
N GLY A 110 12.97 3.73 -1.65
CA GLY A 110 12.30 3.58 -0.37
C GLY A 110 13.12 4.10 0.80
N SER A 111 14.42 3.81 0.81
CA SER A 111 15.31 4.30 1.86
C SER A 111 15.42 5.83 1.86
N GLN A 112 15.40 6.43 0.68
CA GLN A 112 15.41 7.89 0.56
C GLN A 112 14.14 8.49 1.14
N VAL A 113 13.00 7.88 0.87
CA VAL A 113 11.71 8.34 1.41
C VAL A 113 11.70 8.23 2.93
N ILE A 114 12.18 7.12 3.47
CA ILE A 114 12.27 6.94 4.93
C ILE A 114 13.15 8.02 5.55
N ALA A 115 14.30 8.31 4.94
CA ALA A 115 15.21 9.33 5.44
C ALA A 115 14.56 10.71 5.46
N GLU A 116 13.81 11.04 4.40
CA GLU A 116 13.08 12.31 4.34
C GLU A 116 11.99 12.39 5.39
N MET A 117 11.26 11.31 5.61
CA MET A 117 10.21 11.26 6.63
C MET A 117 10.80 11.47 8.02
N ARG A 118 11.95 10.87 8.30
CA ARG A 118 12.64 11.07 9.59
C ARG A 118 13.09 12.51 9.77
N LYS A 119 13.56 13.13 8.70
CA LYS A 119 13.96 14.55 8.75
C LYS A 119 12.77 15.46 9.10
N ARG A 120 11.58 15.10 8.66
CA ARG A 120 10.36 15.86 8.96
C ARG A 120 9.82 15.60 10.36
N GLY A 121 10.61 14.93 11.21
CA GLY A 121 10.19 14.63 12.58
C GLY A 121 9.43 13.33 12.73
N GLY A 122 9.81 12.33 11.95
CA GLY A 122 9.22 11.01 12.05
C GLY A 122 7.90 10.83 11.31
N GLY A 123 7.47 11.85 10.61
CA GLY A 123 6.17 11.84 9.95
C GLY A 123 5.03 12.09 10.93
N LYS A 124 4.02 12.81 10.51
CA LYS A 124 2.88 13.11 11.36
C LYS A 124 1.94 11.93 11.51
N ASP A 125 1.99 11.04 10.55
CA ASP A 125 1.08 9.91 10.46
C ASP A 125 1.67 8.60 10.96
N LEU A 126 3.01 8.60 11.19
CA LEU A 126 3.71 7.44 11.74
C LEU A 126 4.65 7.92 12.84
N THR A 127 4.67 7.18 13.93
CA THR A 127 5.62 7.45 15.01
C THR A 127 7.01 7.00 14.60
N GLU A 128 8.02 7.51 15.29
CA GLU A 128 9.42 7.12 15.07
C GLU A 128 9.57 5.59 15.23
N ALA A 129 8.90 5.03 16.25
CA ALA A 129 8.95 3.60 16.51
C ALA A 129 8.33 2.80 15.38
N GLU A 130 7.19 3.26 14.85
CA GLU A 130 6.54 2.62 13.72
C GLU A 130 7.40 2.67 12.47
N LEU A 131 8.03 3.82 12.22
CA LEU A 131 8.90 4.00 11.08
C LEU A 131 10.13 3.08 11.17
N ASP A 132 10.71 2.96 12.35
CA ASP A 132 11.85 2.07 12.56
C ASP A 132 11.45 0.60 12.41
N ALA A 133 10.29 0.23 12.93
CA ALA A 133 9.77 -1.12 12.80
C ALA A 133 9.51 -1.45 11.33
N PHE A 134 8.97 -0.51 10.59
CA PHE A 134 8.71 -0.66 9.16
C PHE A 134 10.02 -0.84 8.38
N ALA A 135 11.00 0.00 8.65
CA ALA A 135 12.30 -0.09 8.00
C ALA A 135 12.99 -1.42 8.29
N ARG A 136 12.84 -1.92 9.51
CA ARG A 136 13.39 -3.21 9.91
C ARG A 136 12.71 -4.35 9.19
N ALA A 137 11.39 -4.29 9.10
CA ALA A 137 10.61 -5.30 8.37
C ALA A 137 11.03 -5.35 6.89
N LEU A 138 11.22 -4.19 6.28
CA LEU A 138 11.69 -4.11 4.90
C LEU A 138 13.05 -4.76 4.72
N HIS A 139 13.93 -4.57 5.69
CA HIS A 139 15.27 -5.15 5.62
C HIS A 139 15.22 -6.68 5.71
N LEU A 140 14.35 -7.20 6.57
CA LEU A 140 14.15 -8.63 6.70
C LEU A 140 13.51 -9.20 5.44
N ASP A 141 12.50 -8.53 4.92
CA ASP A 141 11.82 -8.94 3.70
C ASP A 141 12.77 -8.90 2.51
N GLY A 142 13.70 -7.95 2.50
CA GLY A 142 14.72 -7.88 1.49
C GLY A 142 15.59 -9.13 1.44
N GLY A 143 15.86 -9.72 2.60
CA GLY A 143 16.58 -10.98 2.68
C GLY A 143 15.74 -12.16 2.23
N ASP A 144 14.47 -12.13 2.56
CA ASP A 144 13.54 -13.21 2.20
C ASP A 144 13.13 -13.17 0.74
N LEU A 145 13.28 -12.04 0.08
CA LEU A 145 12.91 -11.88 -1.32
C LEU A 145 13.63 -12.86 -2.24
N ASP A 146 14.86 -13.19 -1.91
CA ASP A 146 15.62 -14.16 -2.70
C ASP A 146 14.94 -15.53 -2.66
N ASP A 147 14.45 -15.91 -1.50
CA ASP A 147 13.72 -17.16 -1.34
C ASP A 147 12.35 -17.10 -2.02
N GLY A 148 11.67 -15.98 -1.88
CA GLY A 148 10.39 -15.76 -2.55
C GLY A 148 10.51 -15.80 -4.06
N ALA A 149 11.60 -15.34 -4.60
CA ALA A 149 11.85 -15.36 -6.04
C ALA A 149 12.01 -16.79 -6.58
N ALA A 150 12.33 -17.72 -5.73
CA ALA A 150 12.49 -19.12 -6.11
C ALA A 150 11.15 -19.85 -6.28
N GLU A 151 10.08 -19.28 -5.85
CA GLU A 151 8.75 -19.86 -6.01
C GLU A 151 8.27 -19.80 -7.47
#